data_3880b84efc61183ffba8303b98e47f3d
#
_entry.id   3880b84efc61183ffba8303b98e47f3d
#
_cell.length_a   1.000
_cell.length_b   1.000
_cell.length_c   1.000
_cell.angle_alpha   90.00
_cell.angle_beta   90.00
_cell.angle_gamma   90.00
#
_symmetry.space_group_name_H-M   'P 1'
#
loop_
_entity.id
_entity.type
_entity.pdbx_description
1 polymer ?
#
loop_
_entity_poly.entity_id
_entity_poly.type
_entity_poly.pdbx_seq_one_letter_code
_entity_poly.pdbx_strand_id
1 'polypeptide(L)'
;LAMGSLCGCDDFLNKDPQDKQTNDTYWQTETSLRTYAQDFYSSYFTGYGTDYTVFAGYFSGDDYTDDFINLNNANTNGSGYIYFSTSATTDWNSQTGTWSGNYSVIYKANVMLEKIPGMNISDEAKRHWEGIARYFRAMAYSTLAKYYGGVPYYDKVTDPADPALYKDRDSYLYVAQKIQEDFQYALDNVRTDDTKRQVNKYVVGAYMSREMLYHATWLKYHGTTVGPTSEKVADGDIKNLLQGAINGAEVVMNSGIYSIGNTYNALFTTDDLANNPEVIWYREYTSGLQCNALMSYNGPEDQTQGGVTQDVINTYLCSDGLPIGQSPLYQGKEDPSIQKSFQDRDPRLYQTVADSLRI
;
A
#
# COMPACT_ATOMS: atom_id res chain seq x y z
N LEU A 1 9.64 70.21 31.37
CA LEU A 1 9.42 69.24 30.30
C LEU A 1 9.73 67.87 30.85
N ALA A 2 8.67 67.10 31.20
CA ALA A 2 8.81 65.69 31.63
C ALA A 2 8.73 64.79 30.40
N MET A 3 9.80 64.05 30.11
CA MET A 3 9.86 63.01 29.11
C MET A 3 9.29 61.75 29.72
N GLY A 4 8.05 61.38 29.36
CA GLY A 4 7.46 60.09 29.74
C GLY A 4 8.05 58.96 28.89
N SER A 5 8.69 57.99 29.53
CA SER A 5 9.13 56.74 28.92
C SER A 5 7.90 55.91 28.58
N LEU A 6 7.60 55.75 27.31
CA LEU A 6 6.68 54.74 26.82
C LEU A 6 7.40 53.37 26.87
N CYS A 7 7.25 52.63 27.97
CA CYS A 7 7.48 51.18 27.98
C CYS A 7 6.37 50.51 27.18
N GLY A 8 6.64 50.19 25.94
CA GLY A 8 5.79 49.29 25.16
C GLY A 8 5.82 47.90 25.78
N CYS A 9 4.67 47.37 26.18
CA CYS A 9 4.54 45.98 26.58
C CYS A 9 4.58 45.10 25.33
N ASP A 10 5.76 44.64 24.95
CA ASP A 10 5.95 43.63 23.88
C ASP A 10 5.17 42.32 24.18
N ASP A 11 4.99 42.01 25.45
CA ASP A 11 4.24 40.80 25.89
C ASP A 11 2.74 40.86 25.59
N PHE A 12 2.16 42.04 25.31
CA PHE A 12 0.74 42.14 24.99
C PHE A 12 0.44 41.94 23.50
N LEU A 13 1.39 42.24 22.64
CA LEU A 13 1.26 42.12 21.18
C LEU A 13 1.70 40.74 20.65
N ASN A 14 2.49 40.00 21.42
CA ASN A 14 3.01 38.67 21.07
C ASN A 14 2.27 37.55 21.82
N LYS A 15 1.02 37.69 22.18
CA LYS A 15 0.21 36.58 22.67
C LYS A 15 -0.16 35.69 21.48
N ASP A 16 0.38 34.49 21.46
CA ASP A 16 -0.14 33.44 20.62
C ASP A 16 -1.64 33.27 20.84
N PRO A 17 -2.43 33.09 19.79
CA PRO A 17 -3.86 32.84 19.92
C PRO A 17 -4.08 31.62 20.81
N GLN A 18 -4.75 31.78 21.94
CA GLN A 18 -5.00 30.66 22.89
C GLN A 18 -5.96 29.61 22.35
N ASP A 19 -6.60 29.86 21.23
CA ASP A 19 -7.58 29.02 20.53
C ASP A 19 -7.01 28.35 19.27
N LYS A 20 -5.74 28.63 18.92
CA LYS A 20 -5.04 27.97 17.81
C LYS A 20 -3.78 27.29 18.32
N GLN A 21 -3.67 25.99 18.06
CA GLN A 21 -2.41 25.29 18.23
C GLN A 21 -1.38 25.89 17.28
N THR A 22 -0.37 26.54 17.84
CA THR A 22 0.81 26.99 17.09
C THR A 22 1.72 25.80 16.78
N ASN A 23 2.60 25.95 15.81
CA ASN A 23 3.58 24.91 15.49
C ASN A 23 4.40 24.49 16.73
N ASP A 24 4.70 25.42 17.62
CA ASP A 24 5.51 25.16 18.84
C ASP A 24 4.71 24.49 19.96
N THR A 25 3.39 24.65 20.01
CA THR A 25 2.53 24.03 21.02
C THR A 25 1.99 22.66 20.56
N TYR A 26 2.00 22.37 19.27
CA TYR A 26 1.51 21.11 18.72
C TYR A 26 2.43 19.92 19.05
N TRP A 27 3.75 20.09 18.86
CA TRP A 27 4.73 19.01 18.96
C TRP A 27 5.22 18.84 20.41
N GLN A 28 4.31 18.51 21.34
CA GLN A 28 4.63 18.42 22.77
C GLN A 28 4.39 17.02 23.36
N THR A 29 3.49 16.22 22.78
CA THR A 29 3.04 14.97 23.37
C THR A 29 3.02 13.84 22.34
N GLU A 30 3.06 12.61 22.85
CA GLU A 30 2.86 11.42 22.02
C GLU A 30 1.48 11.39 21.35
N THR A 31 0.46 11.96 22.00
CA THR A 31 -0.89 12.10 21.42
C THR A 31 -0.90 12.99 20.19
N SER A 32 -0.13 14.07 20.16
CA SER A 32 -0.03 14.92 18.97
C SER A 32 0.66 14.21 17.80
N LEU A 33 1.68 13.38 18.07
CA LEU A 33 2.29 12.53 17.04
C LEU A 33 1.29 11.51 16.50
N ARG A 34 0.52 10.87 17.37
CA ARG A 34 -0.55 9.94 16.97
C ARG A 34 -1.59 10.64 16.08
N THR A 35 -2.03 11.82 16.47
CA THR A 35 -3.00 12.60 15.70
C THR A 35 -2.45 12.99 14.32
N TYR A 36 -1.21 13.42 14.26
CA TYR A 36 -0.54 13.75 12.99
C TYR A 36 -0.41 12.52 12.09
N ALA A 37 -0.03 11.39 12.66
CA ALA A 37 0.16 10.14 11.93
C ALA A 37 -1.17 9.56 11.37
N GLN A 38 -2.34 9.92 11.93
CA GLN A 38 -3.63 9.47 11.38
C GLN A 38 -3.83 9.90 9.91
N ASP A 39 -3.26 11.00 9.49
CA ASP A 39 -3.36 11.45 8.10
C ASP A 39 -2.65 10.48 7.11
N PHE A 40 -1.59 9.80 7.53
CA PHE A 40 -0.96 8.76 6.71
C PHE A 40 -1.90 7.60 6.41
N TYR A 41 -2.70 7.17 7.39
CA TYR A 41 -3.63 6.06 7.22
C TYR A 41 -4.73 6.40 6.22
N SER A 42 -5.25 7.62 6.25
CA SER A 42 -6.28 8.08 5.31
C SER A 42 -5.77 8.09 3.87
N SER A 43 -4.50 8.42 3.68
CA SER A 43 -3.84 8.41 2.37
C SER A 43 -3.54 6.98 1.87
N TYR A 44 -3.34 6.03 2.78
CA TYR A 44 -3.02 4.65 2.45
C TYR A 44 -4.26 3.83 2.10
N PHE A 45 -5.32 3.91 2.91
CA PHE A 45 -6.59 3.24 2.66
C PHE A 45 -7.50 4.12 1.82
N THR A 46 -7.38 4.03 0.52
CA THR A 46 -8.18 4.79 -0.45
C THR A 46 -9.43 4.02 -0.91
N GLY A 47 -10.35 4.70 -1.55
CA GLY A 47 -11.52 4.08 -2.18
C GLY A 47 -12.69 3.81 -1.24
N TYR A 48 -12.72 4.45 -0.09
CA TYR A 48 -13.78 4.34 0.90
C TYR A 48 -14.36 5.71 1.22
N GLY A 49 -15.67 5.80 1.26
CA GLY A 49 -16.39 7.04 1.51
C GLY A 49 -17.68 6.81 2.28
N THR A 50 -18.43 7.88 2.45
CA THR A 50 -19.73 7.86 3.14
C THR A 50 -20.89 7.47 2.22
N ASP A 51 -20.64 7.40 0.92
CA ASP A 51 -21.64 7.02 -0.09
C ASP A 51 -21.14 5.86 -0.96
N TYR A 52 -22.04 5.26 -1.69
CA TYR A 52 -21.79 4.14 -2.58
C TYR A 52 -21.18 4.54 -3.93
N THR A 53 -20.77 5.78 -4.09
CA THR A 53 -20.16 6.27 -5.34
C THR A 53 -18.64 6.16 -5.34
N VAL A 54 -18.03 5.84 -4.19
CA VAL A 54 -16.58 5.69 -4.08
C VAL A 54 -16.17 4.28 -4.45
N PHE A 55 -15.59 4.16 -5.63
CA PHE A 55 -14.94 2.93 -6.09
C PHE A 55 -13.55 2.83 -5.50
N ALA A 56 -13.32 1.81 -4.70
CA ALA A 56 -11.97 1.45 -4.37
C ALA A 56 -11.33 0.77 -5.57
N GLY A 57 -10.07 1.09 -5.76
CA GLY A 57 -9.26 0.43 -6.74
C GLY A 57 -8.92 -1.03 -6.46
N TYR A 58 -9.83 -1.82 -5.88
CA TYR A 58 -9.59 -3.25 -5.66
C TYR A 58 -9.36 -4.00 -6.97
N PHE A 59 -9.96 -3.54 -8.06
CA PHE A 59 -9.78 -4.09 -9.39
C PHE A 59 -9.16 -3.11 -10.38
N SER A 60 -8.83 -1.88 -9.96
CA SER A 60 -8.33 -0.85 -10.89
C SER A 60 -6.93 -1.13 -11.42
N GLY A 61 -6.25 -2.16 -10.94
CA GLY A 61 -4.98 -2.63 -11.50
C GLY A 61 -5.14 -3.94 -12.25
N ASP A 62 -6.07 -4.77 -11.83
CA ASP A 62 -6.30 -6.11 -12.39
C ASP A 62 -6.92 -6.03 -13.78
N ASP A 63 -7.66 -4.96 -14.10
CA ASP A 63 -8.21 -4.68 -15.44
C ASP A 63 -7.12 -4.56 -16.54
N TYR A 64 -5.87 -4.38 -16.15
CA TYR A 64 -4.72 -4.30 -17.06
C TYR A 64 -3.91 -5.59 -17.13
N THR A 65 -4.42 -6.65 -16.49
CA THR A 65 -3.78 -7.97 -16.50
C THR A 65 -4.58 -8.96 -17.36
N ASP A 66 -4.04 -10.14 -17.54
CA ASP A 66 -4.72 -11.28 -18.13
C ASP A 66 -5.62 -12.04 -17.13
N ASP A 67 -5.67 -11.58 -15.88
CA ASP A 67 -6.40 -12.20 -14.78
C ASP A 67 -7.86 -11.74 -14.70
N PHE A 68 -8.17 -10.51 -15.11
CA PHE A 68 -9.49 -9.91 -14.93
C PHE A 68 -9.97 -9.17 -16.18
N ILE A 69 -11.29 -9.21 -16.44
CA ILE A 69 -11.93 -8.49 -17.55
C ILE A 69 -12.91 -7.47 -16.99
N ASN A 70 -12.78 -6.22 -17.43
CA ASN A 70 -13.77 -5.18 -17.18
C ASN A 70 -14.70 -5.02 -18.39
N LEU A 71 -15.94 -5.37 -18.24
CA LEU A 71 -16.93 -5.34 -19.33
C LEU A 71 -17.33 -3.92 -19.75
N ASN A 72 -17.21 -2.93 -18.86
CA ASN A 72 -17.54 -1.54 -19.21
C ASN A 72 -16.59 -0.93 -20.22
N ASN A 73 -15.32 -1.27 -20.14
CA ASN A 73 -14.33 -0.79 -21.12
C ASN A 73 -14.50 -1.46 -22.50
N ALA A 74 -15.11 -2.62 -22.56
CA ALA A 74 -15.41 -3.31 -23.80
C ALA A 74 -16.59 -2.66 -24.59
N ASN A 75 -17.53 -2.04 -23.87
CA ASN A 75 -18.78 -1.51 -24.49
C ASN A 75 -18.67 -0.06 -25.00
N THR A 76 -17.70 0.73 -24.52
CA THR A 76 -17.67 2.16 -24.85
C THR A 76 -17.03 2.50 -26.18
N ASN A 77 -16.28 1.59 -26.82
CA ASN A 77 -15.54 1.87 -28.05
C ASN A 77 -15.74 0.88 -29.20
N GLY A 78 -16.67 -0.06 -29.11
CA GLY A 78 -16.95 -1.02 -30.20
C GLY A 78 -15.76 -1.91 -30.60
N SER A 79 -14.67 -1.85 -29.86
CA SER A 79 -13.47 -2.63 -30.06
C SER A 79 -13.41 -3.68 -28.97
N GLY A 80 -13.41 -4.95 -29.37
CA GLY A 80 -13.32 -6.04 -28.41
C GLY A 80 -12.11 -5.90 -27.48
N TYR A 81 -12.25 -6.48 -26.33
CA TYR A 81 -11.30 -6.64 -25.21
C TYR A 81 -9.97 -5.91 -25.35
N ILE A 82 -9.83 -4.80 -24.67
CA ILE A 82 -8.57 -4.08 -24.60
C ILE A 82 -7.86 -4.58 -23.33
N TYR A 83 -7.05 -5.62 -23.44
CA TYR A 83 -6.18 -6.10 -22.38
C TYR A 83 -5.18 -5.04 -21.92
N PHE A 84 -4.89 -4.09 -22.76
CA PHE A 84 -4.00 -2.97 -22.46
C PHE A 84 -4.71 -1.69 -22.88
N SER A 85 -5.45 -1.09 -21.95
CA SER A 85 -6.02 0.22 -22.22
C SER A 85 -4.88 1.22 -22.47
N THR A 86 -4.86 1.78 -23.66
CA THR A 86 -3.98 2.91 -23.99
C THR A 86 -4.26 4.12 -23.07
N SER A 87 -5.41 4.17 -22.41
CA SER A 87 -5.72 5.19 -21.42
C SER A 87 -4.87 5.08 -20.16
N ALA A 88 -4.34 3.92 -19.81
CA ALA A 88 -3.36 3.83 -18.73
C ALA A 88 -2.07 4.61 -19.03
N THR A 89 -1.71 4.71 -20.30
CA THR A 89 -0.54 5.47 -20.75
C THR A 89 -0.86 6.91 -21.11
N THR A 90 -2.13 7.25 -21.33
CA THR A 90 -2.57 8.58 -21.78
C THR A 90 -3.24 9.39 -20.66
N ASP A 91 -3.69 8.77 -19.58
CA ASP A 91 -4.22 9.50 -18.44
C ASP A 91 -3.10 10.04 -17.55
N TRP A 92 -2.39 11.01 -18.09
CA TRP A 92 -1.37 11.77 -17.38
C TRP A 92 -1.91 12.40 -16.10
N ASN A 93 -3.20 12.71 -16.02
CA ASN A 93 -3.80 13.35 -14.85
C ASN A 93 -3.90 12.40 -13.66
N SER A 94 -4.21 11.13 -13.87
CA SER A 94 -4.20 10.14 -12.77
C SER A 94 -2.78 9.86 -12.29
N GLN A 95 -1.80 9.88 -13.18
CA GLN A 95 -0.39 9.67 -12.86
C GLN A 95 0.22 10.85 -12.09
N THR A 96 -0.16 12.10 -12.41
CA THR A 96 0.29 13.27 -11.66
C THR A 96 -0.24 13.26 -10.23
N GLY A 97 -1.47 12.78 -10.00
CA GLY A 97 -2.03 12.59 -8.67
C GLY A 97 -1.21 11.59 -7.82
N THR A 98 -0.77 10.48 -8.41
CA THR A 98 0.11 9.52 -7.74
C THR A 98 1.46 10.15 -7.36
N TRP A 99 2.07 10.93 -8.24
CA TRP A 99 3.32 11.63 -7.95
C TRP A 99 3.18 12.61 -6.80
N SER A 100 2.29 13.59 -6.94
CA SER A 100 2.10 14.65 -5.95
C SER A 100 1.59 14.12 -4.61
N GLY A 101 0.69 13.13 -4.62
CA GLY A 101 0.16 12.50 -3.42
C GLY A 101 1.26 11.81 -2.59
N ASN A 102 2.11 11.02 -3.23
CA ASN A 102 3.19 10.34 -2.53
C ASN A 102 4.27 11.31 -2.03
N TYR A 103 4.63 12.35 -2.81
CA TYR A 103 5.54 13.37 -2.31
C TYR A 103 4.95 14.19 -1.16
N SER A 104 3.62 14.37 -1.10
CA SER A 104 2.96 14.97 0.06
C SER A 104 3.11 14.10 1.31
N VAL A 105 2.96 12.77 1.19
CA VAL A 105 3.22 11.83 2.29
C VAL A 105 4.68 11.90 2.75
N ILE A 106 5.64 11.91 1.81
CA ILE A 106 7.07 12.02 2.09
C ILE A 106 7.38 13.32 2.84
N TYR A 107 6.84 14.45 2.37
CA TYR A 107 7.02 15.73 3.05
C TYR A 107 6.50 15.69 4.48
N LYS A 108 5.27 15.20 4.69
CA LYS A 108 4.68 15.06 6.03
C LYS A 108 5.49 14.14 6.94
N ALA A 109 6.01 13.03 6.41
CA ALA A 109 6.90 12.14 7.16
C ALA A 109 8.21 12.87 7.55
N ASN A 110 8.81 13.61 6.64
CA ASN A 110 10.02 14.38 6.92
C ASN A 110 9.77 15.48 7.96
N VAL A 111 8.62 16.18 7.92
CA VAL A 111 8.22 17.13 8.97
C VAL A 111 8.16 16.43 10.33
N MET A 112 7.51 15.28 10.42
CA MET A 112 7.42 14.52 11.66
C MET A 112 8.80 14.11 12.18
N LEU A 113 9.68 13.60 11.29
CA LEU A 113 11.05 13.21 11.61
C LEU A 113 11.91 14.38 12.09
N GLU A 114 11.68 15.59 11.56
CA GLU A 114 12.39 16.80 12.01
C GLU A 114 11.96 17.26 13.41
N LYS A 115 10.66 17.08 13.76
CA LYS A 115 10.11 17.56 15.04
C LYS A 115 10.36 16.63 16.21
N ILE A 116 10.34 15.31 16.01
CA ILE A 116 10.46 14.30 17.08
C ILE A 116 11.71 14.50 17.96
N PRO A 117 12.93 14.76 17.45
CA PRO A 117 14.11 14.89 18.31
C PRO A 117 14.00 15.98 19.37
N GLY A 118 13.30 17.08 19.07
CA GLY A 118 13.11 18.22 19.99
C GLY A 118 11.99 18.02 21.02
N MET A 119 11.19 16.96 20.93
CA MET A 119 10.05 16.75 21.80
C MET A 119 10.47 16.22 23.19
N ASN A 120 9.72 16.61 24.23
CA ASN A 120 9.92 16.12 25.59
C ASN A 120 9.10 14.86 25.87
N ILE A 121 9.41 13.78 25.15
CA ILE A 121 8.85 12.44 25.33
C ILE A 121 9.98 11.42 25.51
N SER A 122 9.64 10.18 25.91
CA SER A 122 10.66 9.14 26.12
C SER A 122 11.41 8.80 24.82
N ASP A 123 12.65 8.36 24.95
CA ASP A 123 13.45 7.94 23.78
C ASP A 123 12.83 6.73 23.06
N GLU A 124 12.13 5.87 23.79
CA GLU A 124 11.38 4.76 23.21
C GLU A 124 10.23 5.28 22.35
N ALA A 125 9.44 6.24 22.86
CA ALA A 125 8.37 6.87 22.10
C ALA A 125 8.91 7.60 20.86
N LYS A 126 10.04 8.31 20.99
CA LYS A 126 10.71 8.95 19.82
C LYS A 126 11.01 7.92 18.75
N ARG A 127 11.68 6.83 19.11
CA ARG A 127 12.04 5.76 18.14
C ARG A 127 10.81 5.12 17.51
N HIS A 128 9.76 4.87 18.29
CA HIS A 128 8.52 4.32 17.76
C HIS A 128 7.91 5.25 16.68
N TRP A 129 7.74 6.53 17.00
CA TRP A 129 7.12 7.47 16.06
C TRP A 129 8.01 7.83 14.87
N GLU A 130 9.32 7.85 15.05
CA GLU A 130 10.26 7.90 13.93
C GLU A 130 10.10 6.68 13.01
N GLY A 131 9.92 5.49 13.60
CA GLY A 131 9.65 4.26 12.86
C GLY A 131 8.34 4.33 12.07
N ILE A 132 7.27 4.88 12.65
CA ILE A 132 6.00 5.09 11.96
C ILE A 132 6.16 6.05 10.76
N ALA A 133 6.82 7.18 10.96
CA ALA A 133 7.08 8.14 9.88
C ALA A 133 7.91 7.52 8.74
N ARG A 134 8.96 6.78 9.08
CA ARG A 134 9.83 6.09 8.12
C ARG A 134 9.06 4.99 7.37
N TYR A 135 8.20 4.23 8.05
CA TYR A 135 7.35 3.23 7.40
C TYR A 135 6.50 3.85 6.28
N PHE A 136 5.78 4.92 6.56
CA PHE A 136 4.95 5.58 5.55
C PHE A 136 5.77 6.25 4.45
N ARG A 137 6.95 6.78 4.78
CA ARG A 137 7.88 7.30 3.78
C ARG A 137 8.40 6.20 2.85
N ALA A 138 8.77 5.04 3.40
CA ALA A 138 9.15 3.87 2.62
C ALA A 138 8.05 3.42 1.68
N MET A 139 6.79 3.34 2.17
CA MET A 139 5.63 2.97 1.35
C MET A 139 5.38 3.97 0.21
N ALA A 140 5.51 5.27 0.49
CA ALA A 140 5.34 6.30 -0.53
C ALA A 140 6.45 6.23 -1.60
N TYR A 141 7.71 6.07 -1.20
CA TYR A 141 8.81 5.87 -2.16
C TYR A 141 8.69 4.55 -2.92
N SER A 142 8.22 3.47 -2.27
CA SER A 142 7.96 2.21 -2.95
C SER A 142 6.91 2.37 -4.05
N THR A 143 5.83 3.09 -3.77
CA THR A 143 4.81 3.41 -4.78
C THR A 143 5.41 4.22 -5.93
N LEU A 144 6.15 5.29 -5.64
CA LEU A 144 6.80 6.10 -6.66
C LEU A 144 7.78 5.27 -7.52
N ALA A 145 8.58 4.42 -6.89
CA ALA A 145 9.54 3.58 -7.61
C ALA A 145 8.86 2.56 -8.52
N LYS A 146 7.72 1.99 -8.12
CA LYS A 146 6.92 1.08 -8.94
C LYS A 146 6.36 1.76 -10.19
N TYR A 147 5.90 3.00 -10.07
CA TYR A 147 5.29 3.74 -11.17
C TYR A 147 6.30 4.44 -12.08
N TYR A 148 7.39 4.96 -11.51
CA TYR A 148 8.28 5.90 -12.22
C TYR A 148 9.75 5.43 -12.31
N GLY A 149 10.08 4.31 -11.68
CA GLY A 149 11.48 3.86 -11.57
C GLY A 149 12.26 4.71 -10.56
N GLY A 150 13.46 5.15 -10.93
CA GLY A 150 14.22 6.09 -10.09
C GLY A 150 13.51 7.43 -9.97
N VAL A 151 13.53 8.02 -8.79
CA VAL A 151 12.87 9.30 -8.47
C VAL A 151 13.76 10.14 -7.57
N PRO A 152 13.61 11.48 -7.52
CA PRO A 152 14.33 12.31 -6.56
C PRO A 152 14.04 11.90 -5.11
N TYR A 153 15.05 11.53 -4.35
CA TYR A 153 14.91 11.12 -2.95
C TYR A 153 15.16 12.30 -2.00
N TYR A 154 14.22 12.58 -1.11
CA TYR A 154 14.30 13.63 -0.10
C TYR A 154 14.06 13.01 1.29
N ASP A 155 15.03 13.17 2.19
CA ASP A 155 15.01 12.65 3.56
C ASP A 155 14.78 13.72 4.63
N LYS A 156 14.62 14.97 4.22
CA LYS A 156 14.39 16.14 5.08
C LYS A 156 13.40 17.11 4.46
N VAL A 157 12.88 18.00 5.29
CA VAL A 157 12.10 19.15 4.81
C VAL A 157 13.02 20.08 4.02
N THR A 158 12.58 20.44 2.82
CA THR A 158 13.32 21.34 1.93
C THR A 158 12.49 22.56 1.64
N ASP A 159 13.10 23.74 1.72
CA ASP A 159 12.43 25.00 1.37
C ASP A 159 12.00 24.98 -0.10
N PRO A 160 10.78 25.42 -0.43
CA PRO A 160 10.31 25.48 -1.82
C PRO A 160 11.23 26.29 -2.76
N ALA A 161 11.99 27.23 -2.24
CA ALA A 161 12.96 28.02 -3.00
C ALA A 161 14.34 27.34 -3.14
N ASP A 162 14.57 26.21 -2.44
CA ASP A 162 15.86 25.53 -2.48
C ASP A 162 16.04 24.81 -3.84
N PRO A 163 17.12 25.12 -4.60
CA PRO A 163 17.45 24.42 -5.83
C PRO A 163 17.54 22.89 -5.70
N ALA A 164 17.79 22.37 -4.49
CA ALA A 164 17.83 20.93 -4.22
C ALA A 164 16.51 20.22 -4.53
N LEU A 165 15.36 20.95 -4.59
CA LEU A 165 14.08 20.39 -5.03
C LEU A 165 14.01 20.08 -6.54
N TYR A 166 14.94 20.62 -7.32
CA TYR A 166 14.97 20.50 -8.78
C TYR A 166 16.11 19.59 -9.26
N LYS A 167 16.59 18.70 -8.38
CA LYS A 167 17.61 17.72 -8.75
C LYS A 167 17.07 16.67 -9.72
N ASP A 168 17.98 16.04 -10.45
CA ASP A 168 17.67 14.88 -11.28
C ASP A 168 17.18 13.68 -10.44
N ARG A 169 16.65 12.68 -11.13
CA ARG A 169 16.24 11.42 -10.51
C ARG A 169 17.43 10.69 -9.90
N ASP A 170 17.27 10.20 -8.70
CA ASP A 170 18.15 9.20 -8.13
C ASP A 170 17.91 7.84 -8.81
N SER A 171 18.89 6.96 -8.85
CA SER A 171 18.75 5.65 -9.46
C SER A 171 17.71 4.80 -8.71
N TYR A 172 17.06 3.89 -9.42
CA TYR A 172 16.09 2.99 -8.79
C TYR A 172 16.73 2.17 -7.66
N LEU A 173 17.97 1.69 -7.88
CA LEU A 173 18.71 0.96 -6.83
C LEU A 173 18.89 1.80 -5.57
N TYR A 174 19.32 3.05 -5.73
CA TYR A 174 19.50 3.96 -4.59
C TYR A 174 18.19 4.16 -3.83
N VAL A 175 17.10 4.42 -4.55
CA VAL A 175 15.76 4.58 -3.92
C VAL A 175 15.34 3.30 -3.20
N ALA A 176 15.54 2.12 -3.80
CA ALA A 176 15.22 0.83 -3.18
C ALA A 176 16.04 0.57 -1.90
N GLN A 177 17.31 0.95 -1.89
CA GLN A 177 18.15 0.88 -0.70
C GLN A 177 17.66 1.81 0.41
N LYS A 178 17.22 3.01 0.07
CA LYS A 178 16.62 3.96 1.03
C LYS A 178 15.28 3.49 1.58
N ILE A 179 14.47 2.85 0.75
CA ILE A 179 13.23 2.18 1.20
C ILE A 179 13.58 1.08 2.22
N GLN A 180 14.59 0.27 1.95
CA GLN A 180 15.04 -0.77 2.87
C GLN A 180 15.55 -0.20 4.20
N GLU A 181 16.35 0.86 4.17
CA GLU A 181 16.84 1.55 5.38
C GLU A 181 15.68 2.04 6.26
N ASP A 182 14.67 2.64 5.67
CA ASP A 182 13.49 3.13 6.39
C ASP A 182 12.65 1.99 6.96
N PHE A 183 12.43 0.92 6.21
CA PHE A 183 11.73 -0.27 6.71
C PHE A 183 12.51 -0.95 7.83
N GLN A 184 13.84 -1.08 7.70
CA GLN A 184 14.65 -1.72 8.72
C GLN A 184 14.60 -0.94 10.03
N TYR A 185 14.74 0.39 9.96
CA TYR A 185 14.60 1.22 11.15
C TYR A 185 13.22 1.06 11.80
N ALA A 186 12.15 1.06 10.99
CA ALA A 186 10.80 0.85 11.48
C ALA A 186 10.64 -0.53 12.12
N LEU A 187 11.16 -1.59 11.50
CA LEU A 187 11.14 -2.95 12.02
C LEU A 187 11.82 -3.08 13.39
N ASP A 188 12.90 -2.36 13.60
CA ASP A 188 13.66 -2.40 14.84
C ASP A 188 13.01 -1.62 15.98
N ASN A 189 12.23 -0.57 15.67
CA ASN A 189 11.81 0.43 16.64
C ASN A 189 10.30 0.58 16.83
N VAL A 190 9.46 0.11 15.89
CA VAL A 190 8.01 0.18 16.04
C VAL A 190 7.53 -0.85 17.05
N ARG A 191 6.58 -0.45 17.90
CA ARG A 191 5.99 -1.29 18.97
C ARG A 191 5.24 -2.49 18.41
N THR A 192 5.05 -3.50 19.24
CA THR A 192 4.30 -4.73 18.95
C THR A 192 2.91 -4.75 19.57
N ASP A 193 2.61 -3.82 20.47
CA ASP A 193 1.45 -3.79 21.37
C ASP A 193 0.18 -3.20 20.75
N ASP A 194 0.28 -2.71 19.51
CA ASP A 194 -0.87 -2.10 18.85
C ASP A 194 -1.88 -3.15 18.35
N THR A 195 -3.11 -2.68 18.24
CA THR A 195 -4.17 -3.44 17.59
C THR A 195 -3.86 -3.63 16.11
N LYS A 196 -4.44 -4.63 15.46
CA LYS A 196 -4.31 -4.86 14.01
C LYS A 196 -4.87 -3.71 13.15
N ARG A 197 -5.34 -2.63 13.74
CA ARG A 197 -5.86 -1.43 13.06
C ARG A 197 -4.79 -0.34 12.84
N GLN A 198 -3.65 -0.47 13.50
CA GLN A 198 -2.53 0.47 13.38
C GLN A 198 -1.26 -0.24 12.95
N VAL A 199 -0.32 0.53 12.38
CA VAL A 199 0.99 0.01 12.03
C VAL A 199 1.72 -0.38 13.31
N ASN A 200 2.07 -1.65 13.39
CA ASN A 200 2.91 -2.22 14.44
C ASN A 200 4.09 -2.97 13.80
N LYS A 201 4.96 -3.52 14.59
CA LYS A 201 6.16 -4.22 14.11
C LYS A 201 5.85 -5.32 13.10
N TYR A 202 4.75 -6.03 13.25
CA TYR A 202 4.37 -7.12 12.36
C TYR A 202 3.83 -6.62 11.01
N VAL A 203 3.09 -5.51 11.02
CA VAL A 203 2.68 -4.81 9.80
C VAL A 203 3.91 -4.34 9.04
N VAL A 204 4.87 -3.70 9.73
CA VAL A 204 6.16 -3.30 9.12
C VAL A 204 6.86 -4.49 8.50
N GLY A 205 6.97 -5.63 9.23
CA GLY A 205 7.62 -6.84 8.73
C GLY A 205 6.96 -7.41 7.48
N ALA A 206 5.63 -7.52 7.48
CA ALA A 206 4.88 -8.05 6.34
C ALA A 206 5.05 -7.18 5.09
N TYR A 207 4.95 -5.86 5.23
CA TYR A 207 5.12 -4.94 4.12
C TYR A 207 6.58 -4.83 3.66
N MET A 208 7.55 -4.80 4.57
CA MET A 208 8.96 -4.88 4.22
C MET A 208 9.24 -6.13 3.39
N SER A 209 8.72 -7.28 3.80
CA SER A 209 8.89 -8.53 3.03
C SER A 209 8.36 -8.39 1.62
N ARG A 210 7.12 -7.92 1.45
CA ARG A 210 6.48 -7.77 0.15
C ARG A 210 7.20 -6.75 -0.75
N GLU A 211 7.47 -5.56 -0.20
CA GLU A 211 8.04 -4.47 -0.97
C GLU A 211 9.49 -4.76 -1.37
N MET A 212 10.31 -5.30 -0.46
CA MET A 212 11.70 -5.62 -0.77
C MET A 212 11.82 -6.79 -1.76
N LEU A 213 10.93 -7.78 -1.69
CA LEU A 213 10.87 -8.85 -2.69
C LEU A 213 10.57 -8.27 -4.07
N TYR A 214 9.59 -7.37 -4.17
CA TYR A 214 9.25 -6.70 -5.42
C TYR A 214 10.44 -5.94 -5.99
N HIS A 215 11.04 -5.03 -5.21
CA HIS A 215 12.16 -4.21 -5.69
C HIS A 215 13.39 -5.02 -6.07
N ALA A 216 13.71 -6.05 -5.29
CA ALA A 216 14.83 -6.94 -5.59
C ALA A 216 14.64 -7.70 -6.91
N THR A 217 13.44 -8.27 -7.11
CA THR A 217 13.14 -9.03 -8.33
C THR A 217 13.02 -8.12 -9.54
N TRP A 218 12.40 -6.94 -9.38
CA TRP A 218 12.36 -5.94 -10.46
C TRP A 218 13.77 -5.56 -10.92
N LEU A 219 14.64 -5.15 -9.99
CA LEU A 219 16.02 -4.76 -10.30
C LEU A 219 16.83 -5.91 -10.88
N LYS A 220 16.60 -7.14 -10.43
CA LYS A 220 17.26 -8.33 -10.95
C LYS A 220 16.97 -8.55 -12.43
N TYR A 221 15.73 -8.36 -12.86
CA TYR A 221 15.29 -8.68 -14.21
C TYR A 221 15.29 -7.48 -15.16
N HIS A 222 15.17 -6.25 -14.64
CA HIS A 222 15.05 -5.03 -15.44
C HIS A 222 16.23 -4.06 -15.30
N GLY A 223 17.10 -4.24 -14.29
CA GLY A 223 18.23 -3.35 -14.02
C GLY A 223 17.83 -2.03 -13.34
N THR A 224 18.72 -1.05 -13.37
CA THR A 224 18.59 0.22 -12.62
C THR A 224 17.55 1.18 -13.19
N THR A 225 17.27 1.07 -14.48
CA THR A 225 16.29 1.91 -15.18
C THR A 225 15.52 1.06 -16.20
N VAL A 226 14.34 1.52 -16.55
CA VAL A 226 13.56 0.94 -17.64
C VAL A 226 14.02 1.58 -18.94
N GLY A 227 14.48 0.77 -19.91
CA GLY A 227 14.84 1.25 -21.23
C GLY A 227 16.25 0.82 -21.72
N PRO A 228 16.69 1.32 -22.89
CA PRO A 228 17.91 0.84 -23.54
C PRO A 228 19.21 1.17 -22.78
N THR A 229 19.16 2.07 -21.81
CA THR A 229 20.28 2.47 -20.98
C THR A 229 20.27 1.83 -19.60
N SER A 230 19.46 0.80 -19.41
CA SER A 230 19.36 0.12 -18.11
C SER A 230 20.66 -0.64 -17.80
N GLU A 231 21.24 -0.38 -16.64
CA GLU A 231 22.44 -1.06 -16.16
C GLU A 231 22.07 -2.26 -15.31
N LYS A 232 22.82 -3.35 -15.45
CA LYS A 232 22.67 -4.54 -14.62
C LYS A 232 23.05 -4.21 -13.18
N VAL A 233 22.18 -4.57 -12.24
CA VAL A 233 22.45 -4.45 -10.80
C VAL A 233 23.36 -5.58 -10.34
N ALA A 234 24.30 -5.29 -9.45
CA ALA A 234 25.20 -6.28 -8.89
C ALA A 234 24.43 -7.32 -8.05
N ASP A 235 24.83 -8.58 -8.15
CA ASP A 235 24.21 -9.69 -7.41
C ASP A 235 24.23 -9.48 -5.89
N GLY A 236 25.25 -8.75 -5.36
CA GLY A 236 25.34 -8.40 -3.97
C GLY A 236 24.22 -7.46 -3.50
N ASP A 237 23.88 -6.47 -4.32
CA ASP A 237 22.79 -5.53 -4.01
C ASP A 237 21.44 -6.23 -4.04
N ILE A 238 21.21 -7.12 -5.04
CA ILE A 238 20.00 -7.93 -5.12
C ILE A 238 19.86 -8.83 -3.88
N LYS A 239 20.95 -9.50 -3.47
CA LYS A 239 20.94 -10.33 -2.27
C LYS A 239 20.63 -9.54 -1.00
N ASN A 240 21.17 -8.32 -0.89
CA ASN A 240 20.89 -7.45 0.25
C ASN A 240 19.41 -7.07 0.33
N LEU A 241 18.78 -6.69 -0.78
CA LEU A 241 17.36 -6.38 -0.82
C LEU A 241 16.49 -7.62 -0.52
N LEU A 242 16.87 -8.80 -1.05
CA LEU A 242 16.19 -10.07 -0.73
C LEU A 242 16.34 -10.43 0.75
N GLN A 243 17.50 -10.15 1.37
CA GLN A 243 17.67 -10.35 2.81
C GLN A 243 16.74 -9.44 3.62
N GLY A 244 16.50 -8.21 3.17
CA GLY A 244 15.47 -7.35 3.75
C GLY A 244 14.09 -7.97 3.70
N ALA A 245 13.73 -8.61 2.58
CA ALA A 245 12.46 -9.32 2.47
C ALA A 245 12.36 -10.49 3.45
N ILE A 246 13.44 -11.26 3.60
CA ILE A 246 13.52 -12.38 4.55
C ILE A 246 13.38 -11.89 5.98
N ASN A 247 14.13 -10.85 6.36
CA ASN A 247 14.09 -10.30 7.72
C ASN A 247 12.67 -9.85 8.11
N GLY A 248 11.97 -9.19 7.19
CA GLY A 248 10.58 -8.78 7.40
C GLY A 248 9.65 -9.97 7.61
N ALA A 249 9.76 -11.00 6.76
CA ALA A 249 8.94 -12.21 6.87
C ALA A 249 9.20 -12.97 8.18
N GLU A 250 10.45 -13.15 8.57
CA GLU A 250 10.85 -13.88 9.77
C GLU A 250 10.29 -13.26 11.06
N VAL A 251 10.23 -11.93 11.15
CA VAL A 251 9.63 -11.25 12.31
C VAL A 251 8.16 -11.62 12.48
N VAL A 252 7.41 -11.74 11.39
CA VAL A 252 6.00 -12.13 11.43
C VAL A 252 5.86 -13.62 11.72
N MET A 253 6.58 -14.47 10.99
CA MET A 253 6.50 -15.92 11.10
C MET A 253 6.92 -16.42 12.49
N ASN A 254 7.97 -15.83 13.06
CA ASN A 254 8.51 -16.23 14.36
C ASN A 254 7.78 -15.57 15.55
N SER A 255 6.78 -14.72 15.29
CA SER A 255 6.03 -14.04 16.36
C SER A 255 5.18 -15.00 17.19
N GLY A 256 4.74 -16.11 16.62
CA GLY A 256 3.77 -17.03 17.23
C GLY A 256 2.34 -16.46 17.34
N ILE A 257 2.09 -15.27 16.78
CA ILE A 257 0.79 -14.56 16.88
C ILE A 257 -0.10 -14.92 15.68
N TYR A 258 0.52 -15.12 14.52
CA TYR A 258 -0.18 -15.39 13.27
C TYR A 258 -0.05 -16.85 12.86
N SER A 259 -1.09 -17.39 12.28
CA SER A 259 -1.11 -18.76 11.75
C SER A 259 -2.07 -18.88 10.59
N ILE A 260 -1.78 -19.80 9.66
CA ILE A 260 -2.68 -20.10 8.56
C ILE A 260 -3.91 -20.85 9.12
N GLY A 261 -5.09 -20.33 8.83
CA GLY A 261 -6.37 -20.92 9.24
C GLY A 261 -6.79 -22.08 8.32
N ASN A 262 -7.85 -22.76 8.74
CA ASN A 262 -8.32 -23.95 8.05
C ASN A 262 -9.41 -23.71 7.01
N THR A 263 -9.95 -22.47 6.91
CA THR A 263 -11.11 -22.17 6.06
C THR A 263 -10.84 -20.93 5.23
N TYR A 264 -10.43 -21.15 3.99
CA TYR A 264 -10.14 -20.09 3.03
C TYR A 264 -11.32 -19.12 2.86
N ASN A 265 -12.54 -19.62 2.73
CA ASN A 265 -13.72 -18.78 2.58
C ASN A 265 -13.95 -17.87 3.79
N ALA A 266 -13.81 -18.38 5.03
CA ALA A 266 -14.03 -17.58 6.22
C ALA A 266 -13.10 -16.38 6.33
N LEU A 267 -11.90 -16.43 5.74
CA LEU A 267 -10.97 -15.31 5.70
C LEU A 267 -11.56 -14.09 4.99
N PHE A 268 -12.39 -14.31 3.96
CA PHE A 268 -12.95 -13.25 3.11
C PHE A 268 -14.42 -12.94 3.41
N THR A 269 -15.08 -13.75 4.25
CA THR A 269 -16.52 -13.60 4.54
C THR A 269 -16.83 -13.31 6.00
N THR A 270 -15.81 -13.18 6.86
CA THR A 270 -15.99 -12.86 8.28
C THR A 270 -16.16 -11.36 8.50
N ASP A 271 -17.04 -11.00 9.42
CA ASP A 271 -17.18 -9.62 9.92
C ASP A 271 -16.17 -9.30 11.03
N ASP A 272 -15.55 -10.29 11.65
CA ASP A 272 -14.55 -10.14 12.70
C ASP A 272 -13.15 -10.45 12.18
N LEU A 273 -12.43 -9.40 11.77
CA LEU A 273 -11.02 -9.50 11.37
C LEU A 273 -10.06 -9.40 12.57
N ALA A 274 -10.51 -8.88 13.71
CA ALA A 274 -9.64 -8.69 14.86
C ALA A 274 -9.11 -10.02 15.41
N ASN A 275 -9.98 -11.02 15.49
CA ASN A 275 -9.67 -12.35 16.01
C ASN A 275 -9.19 -13.34 14.95
N ASN A 276 -9.17 -12.94 13.68
CA ASN A 276 -8.71 -13.81 12.60
C ASN A 276 -7.17 -13.94 12.65
N PRO A 277 -6.61 -15.17 12.83
CA PRO A 277 -5.16 -15.36 12.98
C PRO A 277 -4.35 -15.09 11.72
N GLU A 278 -4.98 -15.07 10.54
CA GLU A 278 -4.30 -14.76 9.27
C GLU A 278 -4.21 -13.26 8.98
N VAL A 279 -5.05 -12.44 9.66
CA VAL A 279 -5.10 -11.00 9.42
C VAL A 279 -4.04 -10.29 10.24
N ILE A 280 -3.12 -9.61 9.56
CA ILE A 280 -2.04 -8.83 10.17
C ILE A 280 -2.47 -7.36 10.35
N TRP A 281 -3.16 -6.81 9.36
CA TRP A 281 -3.61 -5.43 9.36
C TRP A 281 -4.95 -5.30 8.65
N TYR A 282 -5.88 -4.53 9.22
CA TYR A 282 -7.16 -4.25 8.61
C TYR A 282 -7.67 -2.86 8.96
N ARG A 283 -8.60 -2.36 8.15
CA ARG A 283 -9.37 -1.17 8.47
C ARG A 283 -10.76 -1.58 8.93
N GLU A 284 -11.19 -1.01 10.04
CA GLU A 284 -12.54 -1.22 10.56
C GLU A 284 -13.53 -0.30 9.84
N TYR A 285 -14.65 -0.85 9.46
CA TYR A 285 -15.78 -0.14 8.86
C TYR A 285 -16.95 -0.14 9.81
N THR A 286 -17.63 1.00 9.88
CA THR A 286 -18.87 1.14 10.65
C THR A 286 -19.98 1.42 9.67
N SER A 287 -21.02 0.59 9.67
CA SER A 287 -22.21 0.76 8.84
C SER A 287 -22.78 2.18 8.97
N GLY A 288 -23.04 2.82 7.84
CA GLY A 288 -23.53 4.20 7.77
C GLY A 288 -22.51 5.31 7.91
N LEU A 289 -21.26 4.99 8.27
CA LEU A 289 -20.17 5.98 8.36
C LEU A 289 -19.13 5.80 7.24
N GLN A 290 -18.89 4.58 6.84
CA GLN A 290 -17.90 4.27 5.83
C GLN A 290 -18.25 2.99 5.10
N CYS A 291 -18.33 3.03 3.79
CA CYS A 291 -18.69 1.91 2.94
C CYS A 291 -17.86 1.90 1.66
N ASN A 292 -17.95 0.80 0.94
CA ASN A 292 -17.34 0.61 -0.36
C ASN A 292 -18.41 0.15 -1.35
N ALA A 293 -18.41 0.70 -2.55
CA ALA A 293 -19.37 0.38 -3.59
C ALA A 293 -19.17 -1.00 -4.25
N LEU A 294 -18.05 -1.67 -3.96
CA LEU A 294 -17.67 -2.94 -4.59
C LEU A 294 -18.78 -3.98 -4.54
N MET A 295 -19.37 -4.17 -3.37
CA MET A 295 -20.46 -5.16 -3.18
C MET A 295 -21.73 -4.78 -3.94
N SER A 296 -22.00 -3.49 -4.13
CA SER A 296 -23.16 -3.01 -4.89
C SER A 296 -23.00 -3.18 -6.39
N TYR A 297 -21.76 -3.13 -6.89
CA TYR A 297 -21.48 -3.19 -8.33
C TYR A 297 -21.14 -4.59 -8.84
N ASN A 298 -20.71 -5.49 -7.97
CA ASN A 298 -20.40 -6.87 -8.36
C ASN A 298 -21.47 -7.88 -7.93
N GLY A 299 -22.47 -7.46 -7.16
CA GLY A 299 -23.54 -8.32 -6.67
C GLY A 299 -24.81 -8.34 -7.51
N PRO A 300 -25.38 -7.21 -7.95
CA PRO A 300 -26.62 -7.17 -8.71
C PRO A 300 -26.42 -7.53 -10.19
N GLU A 301 -27.36 -8.25 -10.75
CA GLU A 301 -27.37 -8.73 -12.13
C GLU A 301 -27.14 -7.60 -13.18
N ASP A 302 -27.63 -6.40 -12.91
CA ASP A 302 -27.58 -5.27 -13.84
C ASP A 302 -26.26 -4.49 -13.79
N GLN A 303 -25.38 -4.78 -12.84
CA GLN A 303 -24.23 -3.93 -12.55
C GLN A 303 -22.89 -4.68 -12.55
N THR A 304 -22.89 -5.98 -12.84
CA THR A 304 -21.65 -6.76 -12.92
C THR A 304 -20.79 -6.24 -14.06
N GLN A 305 -19.69 -5.59 -13.70
CA GLN A 305 -18.82 -4.87 -14.65
C GLN A 305 -17.56 -5.63 -15.01
N GLY A 306 -17.34 -6.81 -14.41
CA GLY A 306 -16.15 -7.58 -14.69
C GLY A 306 -16.15 -8.96 -14.07
N GLY A 307 -15.11 -9.71 -14.38
CA GLY A 307 -14.91 -11.06 -13.85
C GLY A 307 -13.53 -11.59 -14.15
N VAL A 308 -13.19 -12.70 -13.49
CA VAL A 308 -11.92 -13.39 -13.72
C VAL A 308 -11.89 -14.01 -15.11
N THR A 309 -10.71 -14.06 -15.71
CA THR A 309 -10.50 -14.69 -17.02
C THR A 309 -10.45 -16.22 -16.90
N GLN A 310 -10.58 -16.89 -18.04
CA GLN A 310 -10.36 -18.33 -18.11
C GLN A 310 -8.93 -18.72 -17.71
N ASP A 311 -7.96 -17.82 -17.92
CA ASP A 311 -6.57 -18.06 -17.55
C ASP A 311 -6.40 -18.16 -16.03
N VAL A 312 -7.07 -17.30 -15.25
CA VAL A 312 -7.11 -17.44 -13.78
C VAL A 312 -7.67 -18.79 -13.37
N ILE A 313 -8.80 -19.20 -13.96
CA ILE A 313 -9.40 -20.51 -13.68
C ILE A 313 -8.39 -21.64 -14.00
N ASN A 314 -7.66 -21.51 -15.10
CA ASN A 314 -6.70 -22.51 -15.54
C ASN A 314 -5.46 -22.59 -14.64
N THR A 315 -5.09 -21.53 -13.91
CA THR A 315 -3.92 -21.54 -13.00
C THR A 315 -4.12 -22.41 -11.76
N TYR A 316 -5.37 -22.63 -11.33
CA TYR A 316 -5.64 -23.53 -10.22
C TYR A 316 -5.22 -24.97 -10.57
N LEU A 317 -4.66 -25.68 -9.61
CA LEU A 317 -4.27 -27.09 -9.79
C LEU A 317 -5.51 -28.00 -9.77
N CYS A 318 -5.33 -29.21 -10.27
CA CYS A 318 -6.31 -30.28 -10.03
C CYS A 318 -6.17 -30.84 -8.61
N SER A 319 -7.15 -31.62 -8.16
CA SER A 319 -7.17 -32.22 -6.82
C SER A 319 -5.98 -33.18 -6.54
N ASP A 320 -5.34 -33.66 -7.58
CA ASP A 320 -4.11 -34.45 -7.51
C ASP A 320 -2.83 -33.59 -7.38
N GLY A 321 -2.96 -32.26 -7.35
CA GLY A 321 -1.86 -31.30 -7.26
C GLY A 321 -1.14 -31.01 -8.58
N LEU A 322 -1.65 -31.51 -9.71
CA LEU A 322 -1.06 -31.28 -11.04
C LEU A 322 -1.76 -30.14 -11.77
N PRO A 323 -1.03 -29.42 -12.65
CA PRO A 323 -1.64 -28.46 -13.59
C PRO A 323 -2.60 -29.18 -14.55
N ILE A 324 -3.60 -28.42 -15.06
CA ILE A 324 -4.61 -28.94 -16.00
C ILE A 324 -4.02 -29.64 -17.23
N GLY A 325 -2.87 -29.21 -17.70
CA GLY A 325 -2.20 -29.83 -18.86
C GLY A 325 -1.53 -31.18 -18.56
N GLN A 326 -1.40 -31.55 -17.29
CA GLN A 326 -0.69 -32.76 -16.83
C GLN A 326 -1.60 -33.72 -16.05
N SER A 327 -2.70 -33.22 -15.48
CA SER A 327 -3.61 -34.04 -14.68
C SER A 327 -4.53 -34.89 -15.57
N PRO A 328 -4.62 -36.19 -15.31
CA PRO A 328 -5.59 -37.07 -15.96
C PRO A 328 -7.03 -36.83 -15.46
N LEU A 329 -7.19 -36.10 -14.35
CA LEU A 329 -8.51 -35.81 -13.78
C LEU A 329 -9.21 -34.64 -14.50
N TYR A 330 -8.46 -33.81 -15.22
CA TYR A 330 -9.04 -32.63 -15.88
C TYR A 330 -9.88 -32.98 -17.10
N GLN A 331 -11.16 -32.67 -17.03
CA GLN A 331 -12.14 -32.97 -18.07
C GLN A 331 -12.48 -31.77 -18.96
N GLY A 332 -12.13 -30.55 -18.56
CA GLY A 332 -12.42 -29.31 -19.30
C GLY A 332 -11.67 -29.18 -20.64
N LYS A 333 -10.70 -30.07 -20.92
CA LYS A 333 -9.99 -30.11 -22.20
C LYS A 333 -10.93 -30.51 -23.37
N GLU A 334 -11.82 -31.47 -23.12
CA GLU A 334 -12.76 -32.00 -24.12
C GLU A 334 -14.11 -31.30 -24.05
N ASP A 335 -14.49 -30.81 -22.87
CA ASP A 335 -15.70 -30.06 -22.61
C ASP A 335 -15.39 -28.80 -21.77
N PRO A 336 -15.25 -27.61 -22.40
CA PRO A 336 -14.91 -26.37 -21.72
C PRO A 336 -16.07 -25.75 -20.93
N SER A 337 -17.18 -26.46 -20.73
CA SER A 337 -18.24 -26.00 -19.86
C SER A 337 -17.72 -25.68 -18.45
N ILE A 338 -18.36 -24.73 -17.78
CA ILE A 338 -17.99 -24.35 -16.41
C ILE A 338 -17.96 -25.58 -15.50
N GLN A 339 -18.96 -26.46 -15.61
CA GLN A 339 -19.09 -27.66 -14.79
C GLN A 339 -17.89 -28.59 -14.95
N LYS A 340 -17.38 -28.78 -16.17
CA LYS A 340 -16.24 -29.64 -16.45
C LYS A 340 -14.90 -28.99 -16.15
N SER A 341 -14.79 -27.68 -16.38
CA SER A 341 -13.61 -26.90 -16.06
C SER A 341 -13.34 -26.82 -14.55
N PHE A 342 -14.38 -26.91 -13.74
CA PHE A 342 -14.29 -26.87 -12.27
C PHE A 342 -14.15 -28.25 -11.62
N GLN A 343 -14.54 -29.32 -12.32
CA GLN A 343 -14.50 -30.67 -11.74
C GLN A 343 -13.08 -31.11 -11.39
N ASP A 344 -12.93 -31.72 -10.21
CA ASP A 344 -11.66 -32.27 -9.70
C ASP A 344 -10.54 -31.23 -9.60
N ARG A 345 -10.88 -30.00 -9.24
CA ARG A 345 -9.94 -28.89 -9.06
C ARG A 345 -9.70 -28.57 -7.58
N ASP A 346 -8.72 -27.73 -7.32
CA ASP A 346 -8.43 -27.15 -6.01
C ASP A 346 -9.71 -26.58 -5.38
N PRO A 347 -10.04 -26.94 -4.13
CA PRO A 347 -11.26 -26.45 -3.46
C PRO A 347 -11.36 -24.92 -3.39
N ARG A 348 -10.24 -24.20 -3.42
CA ARG A 348 -10.23 -22.73 -3.41
C ARG A 348 -10.82 -22.12 -4.67
N LEU A 349 -10.76 -22.83 -5.81
CA LEU A 349 -11.41 -22.37 -7.04
C LEU A 349 -12.91 -22.15 -6.82
N TYR A 350 -13.59 -23.11 -6.18
CA TYR A 350 -15.03 -23.04 -5.89
C TYR A 350 -15.41 -21.98 -4.86
N GLN A 351 -14.41 -21.54 -4.07
CA GLN A 351 -14.60 -20.51 -3.05
C GLN A 351 -14.31 -19.11 -3.59
N THR A 352 -13.56 -19.02 -4.68
CA THR A 352 -13.16 -17.75 -5.32
C THR A 352 -14.08 -17.40 -6.48
N VAL A 353 -14.46 -18.37 -7.30
CA VAL A 353 -15.24 -18.17 -8.52
C VAL A 353 -16.54 -18.98 -8.44
N ALA A 354 -17.65 -18.34 -8.76
CA ALA A 354 -18.93 -19.03 -8.81
C ALA A 354 -18.98 -19.99 -10.02
N ASP A 355 -19.28 -21.27 -9.76
CA ASP A 355 -19.45 -22.31 -10.78
C ASP A 355 -20.89 -22.35 -11.35
N SER A 356 -21.79 -21.64 -10.71
CA SER A 356 -23.20 -21.55 -11.08
C SER A 356 -23.84 -20.31 -10.49
N LEU A 357 -24.89 -19.80 -11.12
CA LEU A 357 -25.74 -18.77 -10.53
C LEU A 357 -26.39 -19.36 -9.26
N ARG A 358 -25.97 -18.89 -8.12
CA ARG A 358 -26.66 -19.17 -6.85
C ARG A 358 -27.66 -18.03 -6.61
N ILE A 359 -28.91 -18.32 -6.89
CA ILE A 359 -30.05 -17.45 -6.55
C ILE A 359 -30.37 -17.59 -5.07
#